data_88d63a78dc20b5a5ed36a9ae6c54e086
#
_entry.id   88d63a78dc20b5a5ed36a9ae6c54e086
#
_cell.length_a   1.000
_cell.length_b   1.000
_cell.length_c   1.000
_cell.angle_alpha   90.00
_cell.angle_beta   90.00
_cell.angle_gamma   90.00
#
_symmetry.space_group_name_H-M   'P 1'
#
loop_
_entity.id
_entity.type
_entity.pdbx_description
1 polymer ?
#
loop_
_entity_poly.entity_id
_entity_poly.type
_entity_poly.pdbx_seq_one_letter_code
_entity_poly.pdbx_strand_id
1 'polypeptide(L)'
;MPTYSRSPLNARAPKHRRRLVVALAAVLVLLVAATVSATAVRFARLAGNIDTVDLVREDVAATGGGGVNLLVVGSDARHDDPLMGDRADSMVLVHLSEDRSRIDAVQIPRDTVLDLPACTEDLGNAFSGYYGMINGALGAGPGCLMSAVEALSGVRLDHFLELRFEGFARVVDALDGLPVDLPEAMFDPKAELDLPAGAQVLDGQQALAWARTRDSFPEGSDIGRMGNQQTVMYTIVDRVEERRLLTHPGRAYSFADAVTSSVRADADLAELRTLARLGTGLARVPRESISIATMPWEPDYFDPNRVVPSAAAEEVFVALARDEPAPGPAAPPPVIGAYGTVS
;
A
#
# COMPACT_ATOMS: atom_id res chain seq x y z
N MET A 1 -11.69 29.86 -84.72
CA MET A 1 -11.79 29.10 -83.41
C MET A 1 -10.39 29.06 -82.87
N PRO A 2 -10.06 29.75 -81.79
CA PRO A 2 -8.76 29.66 -81.15
C PRO A 2 -8.76 28.51 -80.07
N THR A 3 -7.84 27.58 -80.23
CA THR A 3 -7.55 26.50 -79.28
C THR A 3 -6.80 27.03 -78.08
N TYR A 4 -7.42 26.95 -76.91
CA TYR A 4 -6.83 27.30 -75.60
C TYR A 4 -5.97 26.16 -75.11
N SER A 5 -4.62 26.30 -75.21
CA SER A 5 -3.69 25.39 -74.57
C SER A 5 -3.59 25.68 -73.06
N ARG A 6 -4.05 24.75 -72.21
CA ARG A 6 -3.84 24.83 -70.77
C ARG A 6 -2.45 24.24 -70.44
N SER A 7 -1.51 25.10 -70.06
CA SER A 7 -0.26 24.68 -69.50
C SER A 7 -0.47 24.12 -68.06
N PRO A 8 0.09 22.98 -67.69
CA PRO A 8 0.01 22.47 -66.30
C PRO A 8 0.94 23.31 -65.41
N LEU A 9 0.35 24.01 -64.42
CA LEU A 9 1.08 24.68 -63.35
C LEU A 9 1.74 23.60 -62.45
N ASN A 10 2.93 23.17 -62.82
CA ASN A 10 3.80 22.39 -61.94
C ASN A 10 4.46 23.34 -60.91
N ALA A 11 3.74 23.68 -59.87
CA ALA A 11 4.30 24.42 -58.73
C ALA A 11 5.19 23.46 -57.90
N ARG A 12 6.46 23.38 -58.25
CA ARG A 12 7.48 22.74 -57.42
C ARG A 12 7.62 23.56 -56.14
N ALA A 13 7.17 23.00 -54.99
CA ALA A 13 7.38 23.59 -53.68
C ALA A 13 8.89 23.90 -53.50
N PRO A 14 9.25 25.09 -52.99
CA PRO A 14 10.63 25.52 -52.87
C PRO A 14 11.41 24.53 -51.95
N LYS A 15 12.58 24.06 -52.46
CA LYS A 15 13.42 23.05 -51.78
C LYS A 15 13.73 23.40 -50.31
N HIS A 16 13.76 24.67 -49.95
CA HIS A 16 13.93 25.15 -48.60
C HIS A 16 12.77 24.78 -47.67
N ARG A 17 11.52 24.87 -48.12
CA ARG A 17 10.32 24.52 -47.33
C ARG A 17 10.29 23.03 -47.00
N ARG A 18 10.68 22.17 -47.95
CA ARG A 18 10.80 20.73 -47.72
C ARG A 18 11.91 20.40 -46.72
N ARG A 19 13.06 21.06 -46.79
CA ARG A 19 14.17 20.88 -45.83
C ARG A 19 13.77 21.33 -44.43
N LEU A 20 13.05 22.44 -44.30
CA LEU A 20 12.54 22.93 -43.02
C LEU A 20 11.54 21.97 -42.40
N VAL A 21 10.59 21.42 -43.16
CA VAL A 21 9.61 20.42 -42.69
C VAL A 21 10.32 19.15 -42.26
N VAL A 22 11.33 18.67 -43.03
CA VAL A 22 12.11 17.47 -42.61
C VAL A 22 12.89 17.73 -41.32
N ALA A 23 13.50 18.90 -41.18
CA ALA A 23 14.23 19.27 -39.96
C ALA A 23 13.31 19.34 -38.73
N LEU A 24 12.14 19.98 -38.89
CA LEU A 24 11.13 20.04 -37.81
C LEU A 24 10.61 18.66 -37.45
N ALA A 25 10.35 17.79 -38.43
CA ALA A 25 9.93 16.42 -38.17
C ALA A 25 11.03 15.62 -37.45
N ALA A 26 12.31 15.78 -37.84
CA ALA A 26 13.42 15.14 -37.15
C ALA A 26 13.57 15.63 -35.69
N VAL A 27 13.44 16.93 -35.45
CA VAL A 27 13.44 17.49 -34.07
C VAL A 27 12.27 16.92 -33.24
N LEU A 28 11.08 16.86 -33.82
CA LEU A 28 9.92 16.29 -33.14
C LEU A 28 10.15 14.80 -32.78
N VAL A 29 10.69 14.01 -33.71
CA VAL A 29 11.03 12.61 -33.46
C VAL A 29 12.07 12.48 -32.34
N LEU A 30 13.11 13.32 -32.35
CA LEU A 30 14.13 13.34 -31.30
C LEU A 30 13.54 13.73 -29.92
N LEU A 31 12.65 14.73 -29.89
CA LEU A 31 11.96 15.13 -28.66
C LEU A 31 11.06 14.00 -28.12
N VAL A 32 10.31 13.33 -29.00
CA VAL A 32 9.49 12.18 -28.61
C VAL A 32 10.38 11.03 -28.11
N ALA A 33 11.46 10.71 -28.82
CA ALA A 33 12.40 9.68 -28.38
C ALA A 33 13.04 10.03 -27.03
N ALA A 34 13.43 11.28 -26.81
CA ALA A 34 14.00 11.74 -25.55
C ALA A 34 12.99 11.65 -24.39
N THR A 35 11.72 12.04 -24.62
CA THR A 35 10.67 11.94 -23.59
C THR A 35 10.34 10.49 -23.25
N VAL A 36 10.23 9.61 -24.25
CA VAL A 36 10.02 8.16 -24.05
C VAL A 36 11.18 7.56 -23.27
N SER A 37 12.43 7.87 -23.65
CA SER A 37 13.62 7.37 -22.96
C SER A 37 13.69 7.88 -21.51
N ALA A 38 13.43 9.16 -21.27
CA ALA A 38 13.42 9.74 -19.92
C ALA A 38 12.32 9.08 -19.04
N THR A 39 11.16 8.81 -19.61
CA THR A 39 10.06 8.13 -18.92
C THR A 39 10.44 6.69 -18.58
N ALA A 40 11.02 5.94 -19.55
CA ALA A 40 11.46 4.57 -19.33
C ALA A 40 12.54 4.49 -18.23
N VAL A 41 13.51 5.40 -18.22
CA VAL A 41 14.56 5.47 -17.18
C VAL A 41 13.94 5.74 -15.80
N ARG A 42 12.97 6.67 -15.70
CA ARG A 42 12.27 6.96 -14.45
C ARG A 42 11.51 5.73 -13.91
N PHE A 43 10.79 5.03 -14.77
CA PHE A 43 10.09 3.80 -14.39
C PHE A 43 11.05 2.67 -13.98
N ALA A 44 12.14 2.48 -14.74
CA ALA A 44 13.16 1.50 -14.39
C ALA A 44 13.81 1.79 -13.03
N ARG A 45 14.00 3.09 -12.69
CA ARG A 45 14.48 3.50 -11.37
C ARG A 45 13.49 3.13 -10.26
N LEU A 46 12.18 3.38 -10.45
CA LEU A 46 11.17 3.01 -9.45
C LEU A 46 11.17 1.51 -9.15
N ALA A 47 11.26 0.66 -10.17
CA ALA A 47 11.36 -0.78 -9.98
C ALA A 47 12.70 -1.18 -9.30
N GLY A 48 13.80 -0.51 -9.66
CA GLY A 48 15.12 -0.76 -9.05
C GLY A 48 15.29 -0.23 -7.63
N ASN A 49 14.37 0.59 -7.12
CA ASN A 49 14.39 1.09 -5.75
C ASN A 49 13.87 0.05 -4.74
N ILE A 50 13.00 -0.89 -5.19
CA ILE A 50 12.35 -1.84 -4.31
C ILE A 50 13.37 -2.89 -3.86
N ASP A 51 13.49 -3.06 -2.55
CA ASP A 51 14.22 -4.18 -1.96
C ASP A 51 13.39 -5.46 -2.19
N THR A 52 13.96 -6.47 -2.86
CA THR A 52 13.22 -7.67 -3.25
C THR A 52 13.51 -8.84 -2.33
N VAL A 53 12.48 -9.63 -2.06
CA VAL A 53 12.57 -10.87 -1.31
C VAL A 53 12.06 -12.03 -2.14
N ASP A 54 12.80 -13.14 -2.12
CA ASP A 54 12.35 -14.40 -2.68
C ASP A 54 11.40 -15.08 -1.68
N LEU A 55 10.18 -15.35 -2.13
CA LEU A 55 9.19 -16.01 -1.30
C LEU A 55 9.34 -17.54 -1.39
N VAL A 56 9.71 -18.16 -0.30
CA VAL A 56 9.55 -19.60 -0.13
C VAL A 56 8.14 -19.84 0.44
N ARG A 57 7.24 -20.41 -0.37
CA ARG A 57 5.83 -20.58 -0.02
C ARG A 57 5.47 -22.03 0.09
N GLU A 58 4.70 -22.37 1.11
CA GLU A 58 4.07 -23.68 1.27
C GLU A 58 2.64 -23.64 0.68
N ASP A 59 2.18 -24.79 0.21
CA ASP A 59 0.80 -24.92 -0.26
C ASP A 59 -0.15 -25.01 0.96
N VAL A 60 -0.74 -23.88 1.30
CA VAL A 60 -1.82 -23.81 2.28
C VAL A 60 -3.16 -23.88 1.54
N ALA A 61 -4.16 -24.55 2.16
CA ALA A 61 -5.50 -24.59 1.59
C ALA A 61 -6.16 -23.21 1.65
N ALA A 62 -5.97 -22.44 0.56
CA ALA A 62 -6.52 -21.10 0.38
C ALA A 62 -7.14 -20.99 -1.01
N THR A 63 -8.25 -20.25 -1.11
CA THR A 63 -8.94 -19.98 -2.37
C THR A 63 -8.66 -18.56 -2.82
N GLY A 64 -8.27 -18.39 -4.09
CA GLY A 64 -8.24 -17.08 -4.75
C GLY A 64 -9.53 -16.90 -5.54
N GLY A 65 -10.31 -15.86 -5.21
CA GLY A 65 -11.33 -15.32 -6.09
C GLY A 65 -10.66 -14.51 -7.22
N GLY A 66 -11.44 -13.81 -8.01
CA GLY A 66 -10.89 -12.78 -8.90
C GLY A 66 -10.21 -11.67 -8.09
N GLY A 67 -9.50 -10.79 -8.75
CA GLY A 67 -8.85 -9.66 -8.08
C GLY A 67 -7.38 -9.89 -7.72
N VAL A 68 -6.85 -9.07 -6.82
CA VAL A 68 -5.46 -9.15 -6.32
C VAL A 68 -5.46 -9.03 -4.80
N ASN A 69 -4.84 -9.98 -4.13
CA ASN A 69 -4.70 -10.02 -2.67
C ASN A 69 -3.25 -9.71 -2.29
N LEU A 70 -3.06 -8.62 -1.57
CA LEU A 70 -1.76 -8.13 -1.13
C LEU A 70 -1.68 -8.16 0.39
N LEU A 71 -0.65 -8.79 0.96
CA LEU A 71 -0.33 -8.64 2.37
C LEU A 71 0.61 -7.46 2.56
N VAL A 72 0.13 -6.41 3.23
CA VAL A 72 0.93 -5.24 3.62
C VAL A 72 1.32 -5.38 5.07
N VAL A 73 2.61 -5.30 5.35
CA VAL A 73 3.19 -5.46 6.69
C VAL A 73 3.93 -4.20 7.09
N GLY A 74 3.64 -3.70 8.28
CA GLY A 74 4.46 -2.70 8.95
C GLY A 74 5.41 -3.39 9.92
N SER A 75 6.73 -3.22 9.75
CA SER A 75 7.71 -3.82 10.64
C SER A 75 8.63 -2.78 11.27
N ASP A 76 9.11 -3.10 12.49
CA ASP A 76 10.15 -2.33 13.18
C ASP A 76 11.56 -2.91 12.98
N ALA A 77 11.72 -3.76 11.95
CA ALA A 77 12.98 -4.41 11.63
C ALA A 77 14.14 -3.43 11.66
N ARG A 78 14.96 -3.54 12.68
CA ARG A 78 16.21 -2.76 12.82
C ARG A 78 17.34 -3.57 12.23
N HIS A 79 17.98 -3.04 11.20
CA HIS A 79 19.17 -3.66 10.61
C HIS A 79 20.29 -3.96 11.63
N ASP A 80 20.23 -3.33 12.82
CA ASP A 80 21.30 -3.36 13.81
C ASP A 80 21.14 -4.45 14.87
N ASP A 81 20.01 -5.17 14.92
CA ASP A 81 19.80 -6.27 15.89
C ASP A 81 19.19 -7.53 15.25
N PRO A 82 20.01 -8.36 14.59
CA PRO A 82 19.54 -9.60 13.98
C PRO A 82 19.09 -10.66 15.00
N LEU A 83 19.27 -10.42 16.31
CA LEU A 83 18.85 -11.37 17.36
C LEU A 83 17.41 -11.18 17.82
N MET A 84 16.80 -10.02 17.54
CA MET A 84 15.41 -9.74 17.96
C MET A 84 14.34 -10.32 17.01
N GLY A 85 14.72 -10.78 15.82
CA GLY A 85 13.79 -11.27 14.79
C GLY A 85 12.83 -10.20 14.32
N ASP A 86 12.52 -10.18 13.03
CA ASP A 86 11.52 -9.28 12.45
C ASP A 86 10.13 -9.62 13.00
N ARG A 87 9.38 -8.60 13.44
CA ARG A 87 7.99 -8.76 13.88
C ARG A 87 7.08 -7.90 13.05
N ALA A 88 5.96 -8.49 12.65
CA ALA A 88 4.88 -7.76 12.01
C ALA A 88 4.09 -6.98 13.06
N ASP A 89 4.34 -5.67 13.19
CA ASP A 89 3.63 -4.80 14.12
C ASP A 89 2.27 -4.32 13.58
N SER A 90 2.12 -4.33 12.26
CA SER A 90 0.87 -4.08 11.57
C SER A 90 0.76 -5.04 10.39
N MET A 91 -0.39 -5.67 10.20
CA MET A 91 -0.68 -6.55 9.08
C MET A 91 -2.02 -6.15 8.49
N VAL A 92 -2.04 -5.93 7.18
CA VAL A 92 -3.26 -5.58 6.44
C VAL A 92 -3.37 -6.47 5.21
N LEU A 93 -4.42 -7.26 5.15
CA LEU A 93 -4.82 -7.97 3.94
C LEU A 93 -5.61 -7.00 3.07
N VAL A 94 -5.06 -6.63 1.92
CA VAL A 94 -5.67 -5.71 0.95
C VAL A 94 -6.17 -6.51 -0.24
N HIS A 95 -7.46 -6.48 -0.47
CA HIS A 95 -8.11 -7.05 -1.64
C HIS A 95 -8.50 -5.95 -2.62
N LEU A 96 -7.98 -6.00 -3.84
CA LEU A 96 -8.38 -5.16 -4.95
C LEU A 96 -9.26 -5.99 -5.90
N SER A 97 -10.54 -5.66 -6.02
CA SER A 97 -11.51 -6.43 -6.82
C SER A 97 -11.06 -6.65 -8.26
N GLU A 98 -11.53 -7.71 -8.91
CA GLU A 98 -11.16 -8.08 -10.28
C GLU A 98 -11.48 -6.96 -11.27
N ASP A 99 -12.63 -6.30 -11.12
CA ASP A 99 -13.08 -5.19 -11.95
C ASP A 99 -12.43 -3.84 -11.61
N ARG A 100 -11.58 -3.79 -10.56
CA ARG A 100 -10.90 -2.58 -10.07
C ARG A 100 -11.85 -1.47 -9.61
N SER A 101 -13.00 -1.85 -9.09
CA SER A 101 -14.03 -0.92 -8.59
C SER A 101 -13.98 -0.73 -7.08
N ARG A 102 -13.32 -1.64 -6.33
CA ARG A 102 -13.34 -1.71 -4.88
C ARG A 102 -11.99 -2.11 -4.29
N ILE A 103 -11.70 -1.57 -3.11
CA ILE A 103 -10.62 -2.03 -2.23
C ILE A 103 -11.21 -2.34 -0.86
N ASP A 104 -11.00 -3.56 -0.39
CA ASP A 104 -11.26 -3.97 0.98
C ASP A 104 -9.94 -4.26 1.69
N ALA A 105 -9.63 -3.49 2.72
CA ALA A 105 -8.44 -3.65 3.54
C ALA A 105 -8.84 -4.16 4.93
N VAL A 106 -8.36 -5.34 5.31
CA VAL A 106 -8.65 -5.96 6.59
C VAL A 106 -7.39 -6.00 7.44
N GLN A 107 -7.38 -5.20 8.49
CA GLN A 107 -6.29 -5.16 9.45
C GLN A 107 -6.38 -6.37 10.39
N ILE A 108 -5.31 -7.16 10.45
CA ILE A 108 -5.20 -8.34 11.31
C ILE A 108 -4.46 -7.94 12.59
N PRO A 109 -5.07 -8.12 13.79
CA PRO A 109 -4.38 -7.84 15.04
C PRO A 109 -3.10 -8.68 15.17
N ARG A 110 -1.98 -8.05 15.51
CA ARG A 110 -0.68 -8.73 15.59
C ARG A 110 -0.62 -9.82 16.68
N ASP A 111 -1.45 -9.67 17.71
CA ASP A 111 -1.55 -10.60 18.84
C ASP A 111 -2.59 -11.70 18.59
N THR A 112 -3.04 -11.86 17.33
CA THR A 112 -3.89 -12.98 16.92
C THR A 112 -3.13 -14.30 17.11
N VAL A 113 -3.74 -15.24 17.83
CA VAL A 113 -3.19 -16.59 18.02
C VAL A 113 -3.93 -17.60 17.15
N LEU A 114 -3.16 -18.51 16.58
CA LEU A 114 -3.64 -19.61 15.76
C LEU A 114 -2.61 -20.75 15.74
N ASP A 115 -3.00 -21.89 15.17
CA ASP A 115 -2.05 -22.92 14.78
C ASP A 115 -1.27 -22.45 13.55
N LEU A 116 -0.06 -21.93 13.77
CA LEU A 116 0.83 -21.50 12.70
C LEU A 116 1.24 -22.72 11.87
N PRO A 117 1.09 -22.68 10.53
CA PRO A 117 1.48 -23.78 9.68
C PRO A 117 2.99 -24.02 9.73
N ALA A 118 3.41 -25.24 9.47
CA ALA A 118 4.80 -25.52 9.17
C ALA A 118 5.18 -24.81 7.88
N CYS A 119 6.41 -24.29 7.79
CA CYS A 119 6.93 -23.58 6.62
C CYS A 119 8.43 -23.74 6.51
N THR A 120 8.99 -23.36 5.38
CA THR A 120 10.44 -23.28 5.18
C THR A 120 10.89 -21.84 5.42
N GLU A 121 11.80 -21.66 6.38
CA GLU A 121 12.40 -20.34 6.64
C GLU A 121 13.22 -19.84 5.45
N ASP A 122 13.43 -18.54 5.37
CA ASP A 122 14.24 -17.91 4.29
C ASP A 122 15.65 -18.48 4.14
N LEU A 123 16.21 -18.99 5.22
CA LEU A 123 17.52 -19.67 5.22
C LEU A 123 17.46 -21.16 4.87
N GLY A 124 16.30 -21.67 4.50
CA GLY A 124 16.07 -23.07 4.13
C GLY A 124 15.91 -24.01 5.33
N ASN A 125 15.80 -23.51 6.57
CA ASN A 125 15.48 -24.31 7.74
C ASN A 125 14.00 -24.62 7.79
N ALA A 126 13.62 -25.75 8.39
CA ALA A 126 12.22 -26.09 8.59
C ALA A 126 11.69 -25.40 9.85
N PHE A 127 10.63 -24.62 9.73
CA PHE A 127 9.80 -24.13 10.82
C PHE A 127 8.67 -25.13 11.04
N SER A 128 8.63 -25.72 12.23
CA SER A 128 7.73 -26.88 12.49
C SER A 128 6.27 -26.50 12.69
N GLY A 129 5.94 -25.22 12.72
CA GLY A 129 4.63 -24.75 13.14
C GLY A 129 4.39 -24.93 14.66
N TYR A 130 3.57 -24.08 15.23
CA TYR A 130 3.15 -24.17 16.63
C TYR A 130 1.94 -23.26 16.87
N TYR A 131 1.21 -23.51 17.96
CA TYR A 131 0.16 -22.56 18.39
C TYR A 131 0.81 -21.31 18.98
N GLY A 132 0.57 -20.15 18.35
CA GLY A 132 1.20 -18.91 18.77
C GLY A 132 0.72 -17.67 18.03
N MET A 133 1.35 -16.55 18.34
CA MET A 133 1.00 -15.26 17.73
C MET A 133 1.44 -15.18 16.28
N ILE A 134 0.55 -14.70 15.42
CA ILE A 134 0.79 -14.56 13.97
C ILE A 134 1.96 -13.63 13.64
N ASN A 135 2.20 -12.58 14.45
CA ASN A 135 3.28 -11.62 14.22
C ASN A 135 4.69 -12.24 14.25
N GLY A 136 4.84 -13.35 15.00
CA GLY A 136 6.10 -14.09 15.10
C GLY A 136 6.47 -14.85 13.82
N ALA A 137 5.51 -15.13 12.96
CA ALA A 137 5.76 -15.86 11.71
C ALA A 137 6.67 -15.08 10.74
N LEU A 138 6.73 -13.74 10.84
CA LEU A 138 7.65 -12.91 10.03
C LEU A 138 9.12 -13.22 10.36
N GLY A 139 9.42 -13.58 11.62
CA GLY A 139 10.79 -13.97 12.02
C GLY A 139 11.30 -15.23 11.33
N ALA A 140 10.41 -16.09 10.83
CA ALA A 140 10.74 -17.24 9.99
C ALA A 140 10.78 -16.88 8.48
N GLY A 141 10.37 -15.68 8.13
CA GLY A 141 10.39 -15.14 6.77
C GLY A 141 9.01 -14.72 6.25
N PRO A 142 8.97 -13.85 5.23
CA PRO A 142 7.74 -13.37 4.61
C PRO A 142 6.83 -14.49 4.09
N GLY A 143 7.38 -15.55 3.52
CA GLY A 143 6.63 -16.71 3.04
C GLY A 143 5.88 -17.42 4.18
N CYS A 144 6.51 -17.55 5.36
CA CYS A 144 5.89 -18.12 6.55
C CYS A 144 4.74 -17.24 7.07
N LEU A 145 4.91 -15.93 7.08
CA LEU A 145 3.83 -15.01 7.46
C LEU A 145 2.67 -15.07 6.46
N MET A 146 2.94 -15.11 5.15
CA MET A 146 1.89 -15.27 4.14
C MET A 146 1.12 -16.58 4.36
N SER A 147 1.81 -17.70 4.57
CA SER A 147 1.17 -18.98 4.87
C SER A 147 0.31 -18.93 6.14
N ALA A 148 0.76 -18.21 7.17
CA ALA A 148 -0.04 -18.02 8.40
C ALA A 148 -1.30 -17.18 8.14
N VAL A 149 -1.20 -16.12 7.34
CA VAL A 149 -2.38 -15.30 6.97
C VAL A 149 -3.33 -16.06 6.05
N GLU A 150 -2.82 -16.86 5.12
CA GLU A 150 -3.64 -17.74 4.27
C GLU A 150 -4.36 -18.82 5.10
N ALA A 151 -3.69 -19.40 6.11
CA ALA A 151 -4.29 -20.37 7.03
C ALA A 151 -5.39 -19.73 7.89
N LEU A 152 -5.18 -18.48 8.34
CA LEU A 152 -6.15 -17.73 9.13
C LEU A 152 -7.39 -17.34 8.31
N SER A 153 -7.17 -16.85 7.08
CA SER A 153 -8.21 -16.20 6.27
C SER A 153 -8.85 -17.11 5.23
N GLY A 154 -8.18 -18.18 4.83
CA GLY A 154 -8.57 -18.97 3.66
C GLY A 154 -8.43 -18.21 2.33
N VAL A 155 -7.90 -16.98 2.34
CA VAL A 155 -7.69 -16.14 1.15
C VAL A 155 -6.30 -16.35 0.59
N ARG A 156 -6.18 -16.72 -0.69
CA ARG A 156 -4.89 -16.83 -1.38
C ARG A 156 -4.28 -15.45 -1.57
N LEU A 157 -3.03 -15.29 -1.15
CA LEU A 157 -2.27 -14.05 -1.31
C LEU A 157 -1.44 -14.08 -2.59
N ASP A 158 -1.51 -13.01 -3.36
CA ASP A 158 -0.73 -12.88 -4.61
C ASP A 158 0.63 -12.24 -4.33
N HIS A 159 0.66 -11.21 -3.46
CA HIS A 159 1.84 -10.40 -3.24
C HIS A 159 2.09 -10.11 -1.76
N PHE A 160 3.35 -9.84 -1.45
CA PHE A 160 3.84 -9.38 -0.16
C PHE A 160 4.49 -8.01 -0.29
N LEU A 161 4.18 -7.11 0.63
CA LEU A 161 4.80 -5.81 0.74
C LEU A 161 5.08 -5.46 2.21
N GLU A 162 6.32 -5.17 2.53
CA GLU A 162 6.74 -4.72 3.84
C GLU A 162 7.15 -3.25 3.78
N LEU A 163 6.58 -2.44 4.67
CA LEU A 163 6.91 -1.04 4.86
C LEU A 163 7.60 -0.89 6.22
N ARG A 164 8.88 -0.51 6.21
CA ARG A 164 9.61 -0.21 7.45
C ARG A 164 9.23 1.16 7.99
N PHE A 165 9.35 1.35 9.30
CA PHE A 165 8.95 2.60 9.96
C PHE A 165 9.62 3.86 9.38
N GLU A 166 10.91 3.80 9.08
CA GLU A 166 11.61 4.91 8.42
C GLU A 166 11.09 5.20 7.01
N GLY A 167 10.66 4.13 6.32
CA GLY A 167 10.02 4.23 5.02
C GLY A 167 8.65 4.89 5.11
N PHE A 168 7.85 4.53 6.12
CA PHE A 168 6.56 5.17 6.38
C PHE A 168 6.69 6.68 6.55
N ALA A 169 7.65 7.14 7.37
CA ALA A 169 7.88 8.57 7.57
C ALA A 169 8.18 9.28 6.23
N ARG A 170 9.04 8.70 5.38
CA ARG A 170 9.35 9.26 4.05
C ARG A 170 8.13 9.33 3.13
N VAL A 171 7.25 8.32 3.17
CA VAL A 171 6.01 8.31 2.39
C VAL A 171 5.08 9.43 2.82
N VAL A 172 4.92 9.65 4.14
CA VAL A 172 4.14 10.76 4.68
C VAL A 172 4.72 12.11 4.29
N ASP A 173 6.03 12.29 4.39
CA ASP A 173 6.70 13.54 4.00
C ASP A 173 6.55 13.83 2.49
N ALA A 174 6.53 12.78 1.65
CA ALA A 174 6.28 12.94 0.22
C ALA A 174 4.85 13.39 -0.13
N LEU A 175 3.92 13.25 0.84
CA LEU A 175 2.56 13.80 0.77
C LEU A 175 2.45 15.22 1.35
N ASP A 176 3.57 15.85 1.74
CA ASP A 176 3.63 17.10 2.52
C ASP A 176 2.86 16.98 3.85
N GLY A 177 2.99 15.84 4.52
CA GLY A 177 2.40 15.54 5.82
C GLY A 177 0.93 15.13 5.79
N LEU A 178 0.45 14.67 6.95
CA LEU A 178 -0.94 14.25 7.17
C LEU A 178 -1.71 15.29 7.97
N PRO A 179 -2.78 15.88 7.40
CA PRO A 179 -3.64 16.80 8.13
C PRO A 179 -4.50 16.03 9.14
N VAL A 180 -4.52 16.50 10.37
CA VAL A 180 -5.33 15.93 11.46
C VAL A 180 -5.95 17.07 12.28
N ASP A 181 -7.07 16.78 12.94
CA ASP A 181 -7.67 17.66 13.93
C ASP A 181 -7.90 16.83 15.20
N LEU A 182 -7.10 17.07 16.24
CA LEU A 182 -7.13 16.31 17.47
C LEU A 182 -8.05 17.01 18.50
N PRO A 183 -9.06 16.30 19.06
CA PRO A 183 -9.99 16.89 20.02
C PRO A 183 -9.30 17.26 21.32
N GLU A 184 -8.21 16.60 21.67
CA GLU A 184 -7.38 16.82 22.86
C GLU A 184 -5.90 16.59 22.56
N ALA A 185 -5.03 17.14 23.40
CA ALA A 185 -3.59 16.94 23.27
C ALA A 185 -3.22 15.49 23.55
N MET A 186 -2.27 14.96 22.81
CA MET A 186 -1.79 13.57 22.93
C MET A 186 -0.33 13.57 23.36
N PHE A 187 -0.02 12.87 24.44
CA PHE A 187 1.33 12.74 24.97
C PHE A 187 1.65 11.28 25.29
N ASP A 188 2.64 10.74 24.61
CA ASP A 188 3.17 9.37 24.85
C ASP A 188 4.70 9.37 24.73
N PRO A 189 5.43 9.46 25.87
CA PRO A 189 6.89 9.46 25.85
C PRO A 189 7.52 8.18 25.28
N LYS A 190 6.81 7.05 25.32
CA LYS A 190 7.32 5.78 24.78
C LYS A 190 7.27 5.74 23.26
N ALA A 191 6.29 6.43 22.68
CA ALA A 191 6.15 6.60 21.23
C ALA A 191 6.84 7.88 20.73
N GLU A 192 7.45 8.68 21.62
CA GLU A 192 8.02 10.00 21.32
C GLU A 192 6.97 10.97 20.73
N LEU A 193 5.73 10.89 21.25
CA LEU A 193 4.58 11.66 20.79
C LEU A 193 4.30 12.83 21.74
N ASP A 194 4.23 14.03 21.16
CA ASP A 194 3.77 15.24 21.85
C ASP A 194 3.03 16.11 20.82
N LEU A 195 1.70 16.01 20.80
CA LEU A 195 0.84 16.70 19.86
C LEU A 195 -0.18 17.57 20.61
N PRO A 196 -0.28 18.87 20.28
CA PRO A 196 -1.33 19.72 20.83
C PRO A 196 -2.71 19.35 20.27
N ALA A 197 -3.77 19.76 20.97
CA ALA A 197 -5.12 19.69 20.45
C ALA A 197 -5.30 20.65 19.25
N GLY A 198 -6.27 20.33 18.38
CA GLY A 198 -6.69 21.15 17.24
C GLY A 198 -6.11 20.69 15.90
N ALA A 199 -6.42 21.48 14.88
CA ALA A 199 -6.03 21.22 13.51
C ALA A 199 -4.53 21.45 13.29
N GLN A 200 -3.84 20.46 12.75
CA GLN A 200 -2.40 20.50 12.47
C GLN A 200 -2.04 19.56 11.32
N VAL A 201 -0.82 19.66 10.81
CA VAL A 201 -0.28 18.76 9.79
C VAL A 201 0.89 18.01 10.42
N LEU A 202 0.77 16.71 10.55
CA LEU A 202 1.82 15.85 11.08
C LEU A 202 2.88 15.58 10.00
N ASP A 203 4.14 15.74 10.34
CA ASP A 203 5.24 15.23 9.53
C ASP A 203 5.35 13.70 9.65
N GLY A 204 6.29 13.09 8.92
CA GLY A 204 6.45 11.64 8.88
C GLY A 204 6.77 11.02 10.23
N GLN A 205 7.58 11.70 11.06
CA GLN A 205 7.95 11.21 12.40
C GLN A 205 6.78 11.32 13.38
N GLN A 206 6.06 12.43 13.35
CA GLN A 206 4.86 12.63 14.16
C GLN A 206 3.75 11.65 13.79
N ALA A 207 3.53 11.42 12.51
CA ALA A 207 2.55 10.43 12.02
C ALA A 207 2.93 9.00 12.42
N LEU A 208 4.22 8.66 12.38
CA LEU A 208 4.73 7.37 12.85
C LEU A 208 4.54 7.22 14.37
N ALA A 209 4.89 8.23 15.15
CA ALA A 209 4.70 8.24 16.60
C ALA A 209 3.21 8.06 16.95
N TRP A 210 2.32 8.74 16.23
CA TRP A 210 0.87 8.62 16.40
C TRP A 210 0.35 7.21 16.05
N ALA A 211 0.81 6.60 14.96
CA ALA A 211 0.46 5.24 14.57
C ALA A 211 0.96 4.17 15.57
N ARG A 212 1.97 4.50 16.39
CA ARG A 212 2.59 3.59 17.38
C ARG A 212 2.07 3.77 18.80
N THR A 213 1.45 4.93 19.13
CA THR A 213 1.00 5.23 20.47
C THR A 213 -0.08 4.26 20.96
N ARG A 214 0.00 3.90 22.25
CA ARG A 214 -0.96 3.04 22.95
C ARG A 214 -1.60 3.76 24.12
N ASP A 215 -0.89 4.72 24.71
CA ASP A 215 -1.29 5.37 25.96
C ASP A 215 -2.39 6.44 25.74
N SER A 216 -2.77 6.72 24.50
CA SER A 216 -3.85 7.68 24.15
C SER A 216 -5.28 7.14 24.38
N PHE A 217 -5.42 5.88 24.79
CA PHE A 217 -6.72 5.28 25.09
C PHE A 217 -6.77 4.83 26.55
N PRO A 218 -7.92 5.03 27.23
CA PRO A 218 -8.08 4.67 28.65
C PRO A 218 -7.77 3.20 28.94
N GLU A 219 -7.82 2.34 27.91
CA GLU A 219 -7.64 0.91 28.02
C GLU A 219 -6.19 0.46 27.74
N GLY A 220 -5.30 1.35 27.26
CA GLY A 220 -3.88 1.04 26.95
C GLY A 220 -3.70 -0.15 26.00
N SER A 221 -4.76 -0.52 25.27
CA SER A 221 -4.80 -1.78 24.50
C SER A 221 -4.22 -1.63 23.10
N ASP A 222 -3.75 -2.73 22.56
CA ASP A 222 -3.31 -2.86 21.16
C ASP A 222 -4.43 -2.48 20.17
N ILE A 223 -5.69 -2.60 20.59
CA ILE A 223 -6.89 -2.24 19.82
C ILE A 223 -6.98 -0.73 19.59
N GLY A 224 -6.68 0.08 20.61
CA GLY A 224 -6.63 1.53 20.47
C GLY A 224 -5.60 1.97 19.42
N ARG A 225 -4.42 1.35 19.42
CA ARG A 225 -3.40 1.57 18.40
C ARG A 225 -3.90 1.26 16.98
N MET A 226 -4.70 0.20 16.82
CA MET A 226 -5.28 -0.16 15.52
C MET A 226 -6.23 0.90 14.99
N GLY A 227 -7.01 1.56 15.85
CA GLY A 227 -7.85 2.70 15.48
C GLY A 227 -7.02 3.88 14.93
N ASN A 228 -5.90 4.20 15.59
CA ASN A 228 -4.96 5.23 15.09
C ASN A 228 -4.40 4.83 13.72
N GLN A 229 -3.98 3.57 13.55
CA GLN A 229 -3.46 3.08 12.27
C GLN A 229 -4.51 3.16 11.15
N GLN A 230 -5.77 2.83 11.43
CA GLN A 230 -6.86 2.99 10.45
C GLN A 230 -7.07 4.45 10.08
N THR A 231 -7.08 5.34 11.07
CA THR A 231 -7.21 6.78 10.83
C THR A 231 -6.07 7.30 9.96
N VAL A 232 -4.83 6.88 10.25
CA VAL A 232 -3.64 7.21 9.43
C VAL A 232 -3.80 6.69 8.00
N MET A 233 -4.24 5.44 7.81
CA MET A 233 -4.46 4.87 6.47
C MET A 233 -5.52 5.65 5.68
N TYR A 234 -6.66 5.97 6.30
CA TYR A 234 -7.69 6.80 5.66
C TYR A 234 -7.16 8.19 5.31
N THR A 235 -6.42 8.84 6.23
CA THR A 235 -5.84 10.17 6.00
C THR A 235 -4.82 10.14 4.84
N ILE A 236 -4.04 9.06 4.71
CA ILE A 236 -3.14 8.87 3.56
C ILE A 236 -3.95 8.78 2.25
N VAL A 237 -5.02 7.99 2.22
CA VAL A 237 -5.88 7.86 1.03
C VAL A 237 -6.47 9.22 0.65
N ASP A 238 -7.04 9.94 1.61
CA ASP A 238 -7.62 11.26 1.40
C ASP A 238 -6.56 12.26 0.90
N ARG A 239 -5.34 12.19 1.46
CA ARG A 239 -4.24 13.06 1.08
C ARG A 239 -3.72 12.81 -0.33
N VAL A 240 -3.68 11.53 -0.76
CA VAL A 240 -3.33 11.15 -2.15
C VAL A 240 -4.33 11.77 -3.14
N GLU A 241 -5.63 11.76 -2.82
CA GLU A 241 -6.67 12.36 -3.63
C GLU A 241 -6.58 13.88 -3.63
N GLU A 242 -6.52 14.54 -2.47
CA GLU A 242 -6.40 16.01 -2.32
C GLU A 242 -5.20 16.57 -3.10
N ARG A 243 -4.07 15.90 -3.04
CA ARG A 243 -2.85 16.30 -3.75
C ARG A 243 -2.93 16.09 -5.25
N ARG A 244 -4.01 15.49 -5.73
CA ARG A 244 -4.23 15.18 -7.15
C ARG A 244 -3.00 14.52 -7.76
N LEU A 245 -2.41 13.56 -7.06
CA LEU A 245 -1.17 12.90 -7.48
C LEU A 245 -1.32 12.31 -8.88
N LEU A 246 -2.50 11.73 -9.19
CA LEU A 246 -2.79 11.09 -10.47
C LEU A 246 -2.81 12.07 -11.66
N THR A 247 -3.05 13.36 -11.40
CA THR A 247 -3.13 14.41 -12.45
C THR A 247 -1.86 15.25 -12.55
N HIS A 248 -0.90 15.09 -11.62
CA HIS A 248 0.35 15.85 -11.57
C HIS A 248 1.57 14.93 -11.68
N PRO A 249 2.08 14.64 -12.89
CA PRO A 249 3.12 13.62 -13.12
C PRO A 249 4.36 13.78 -12.24
N GLY A 250 4.77 15.02 -11.94
CA GLY A 250 5.93 15.29 -11.09
C GLY A 250 5.70 14.84 -9.64
N ARG A 251 4.55 15.18 -9.04
CA ARG A 251 4.18 14.77 -7.68
C ARG A 251 3.96 13.27 -7.59
N ALA A 252 3.27 12.70 -8.60
CA ALA A 252 3.07 11.25 -8.70
C ALA A 252 4.40 10.49 -8.71
N TYR A 253 5.38 10.98 -9.47
CA TYR A 253 6.70 10.38 -9.52
C TYR A 253 7.43 10.49 -8.18
N SER A 254 7.44 11.67 -7.54
CA SER A 254 8.10 11.86 -6.24
C SER A 254 7.48 10.98 -5.15
N PHE A 255 6.16 10.86 -5.14
CA PHE A 255 5.46 9.95 -4.22
C PHE A 255 5.79 8.48 -4.52
N ALA A 256 5.74 8.06 -5.79
CA ALA A 256 6.11 6.71 -6.18
C ALA A 256 7.57 6.38 -5.86
N ASP A 257 8.50 7.34 -6.02
CA ASP A 257 9.91 7.19 -5.65
C ASP A 257 10.07 7.01 -4.14
N ALA A 258 9.35 7.80 -3.33
CA ALA A 258 9.33 7.64 -1.88
C ALA A 258 8.76 6.28 -1.45
N VAL A 259 7.65 5.84 -2.04
CA VAL A 259 7.06 4.52 -1.75
C VAL A 259 8.02 3.41 -2.14
N THR A 260 8.46 3.36 -3.41
CA THR A 260 9.29 2.26 -3.91
C THR A 260 10.66 2.16 -3.22
N SER A 261 11.22 3.28 -2.77
CA SER A 261 12.48 3.29 -1.99
C SER A 261 12.30 2.97 -0.50
N SER A 262 11.06 2.75 -0.06
CA SER A 262 10.70 2.56 1.34
C SER A 262 10.16 1.16 1.64
N VAL A 263 9.95 0.36 0.61
CA VAL A 263 9.31 -0.95 0.73
C VAL A 263 10.25 -2.09 0.33
N ARG A 264 10.01 -3.24 0.94
CA ARG A 264 10.51 -4.55 0.53
C ARG A 264 9.33 -5.35 -0.01
N ALA A 265 9.48 -6.01 -1.15
CA ALA A 265 8.37 -6.69 -1.80
C ALA A 265 8.82 -8.02 -2.43
N ASP A 266 7.85 -8.88 -2.75
CA ASP A 266 8.15 -10.05 -3.56
C ASP A 266 8.66 -9.65 -4.96
N ALA A 267 9.42 -10.56 -5.59
CA ALA A 267 10.05 -10.31 -6.88
C ALA A 267 9.03 -10.01 -8.00
N ASP A 268 7.86 -10.66 -7.96
CA ASP A 268 6.80 -10.47 -8.97
C ASP A 268 6.14 -9.09 -8.83
N LEU A 269 5.92 -8.61 -7.59
CA LEU A 269 5.41 -7.26 -7.34
C LEU A 269 6.42 -6.19 -7.77
N ALA A 270 7.71 -6.44 -7.59
CA ALA A 270 8.77 -5.51 -8.00
C ALA A 270 8.91 -5.38 -9.52
N GLU A 271 8.32 -6.29 -10.32
CA GLU A 271 8.31 -6.15 -11.77
C GLU A 271 7.54 -4.90 -12.22
N LEU A 272 8.15 -4.14 -13.15
CA LEU A 272 7.58 -2.89 -13.68
C LEU A 272 6.14 -3.05 -14.20
N ARG A 273 5.83 -4.19 -14.83
CA ARG A 273 4.48 -4.45 -15.37
C ARG A 273 3.45 -4.66 -14.26
N THR A 274 3.82 -5.38 -13.21
CA THR A 274 2.96 -5.65 -12.04
C THR A 274 2.71 -4.36 -11.27
N LEU A 275 3.76 -3.57 -11.00
CA LEU A 275 3.63 -2.25 -10.39
C LEU A 275 2.73 -1.30 -11.19
N ALA A 276 2.90 -1.26 -12.51
CA ALA A 276 2.08 -0.42 -13.36
C ALA A 276 0.59 -0.86 -13.38
N ARG A 277 0.33 -2.17 -13.41
CA ARG A 277 -1.04 -2.70 -13.34
C ARG A 277 -1.68 -2.41 -11.99
N LEU A 278 -0.97 -2.66 -10.89
CA LEU A 278 -1.46 -2.39 -9.54
C LEU A 278 -1.71 -0.90 -9.35
N GLY A 279 -0.74 -0.05 -9.67
CA GLY A 279 -0.87 1.40 -9.54
C GLY A 279 -2.03 1.97 -10.38
N THR A 280 -2.21 1.51 -11.63
CA THR A 280 -3.35 1.94 -12.46
C THR A 280 -4.68 1.36 -11.98
N GLY A 281 -4.67 0.18 -11.36
CA GLY A 281 -5.85 -0.42 -10.72
C GLY A 281 -6.29 0.42 -9.51
N LEU A 282 -5.38 0.65 -8.58
CA LEU A 282 -5.62 1.47 -7.38
C LEU A 282 -6.12 2.87 -7.73
N ALA A 283 -5.52 3.49 -8.76
CA ALA A 283 -5.89 4.83 -9.22
C ALA A 283 -7.32 4.96 -9.78
N ARG A 284 -7.98 3.86 -10.08
CA ARG A 284 -9.35 3.85 -10.63
C ARG A 284 -10.42 3.69 -9.56
N VAL A 285 -10.04 3.17 -8.39
CA VAL A 285 -11.00 2.92 -7.31
C VAL A 285 -11.43 4.24 -6.69
N PRO A 286 -12.74 4.56 -6.70
CA PRO A 286 -13.26 5.75 -6.04
C PRO A 286 -13.02 5.68 -4.53
N ARG A 287 -12.79 6.84 -3.90
CA ARG A 287 -12.54 6.92 -2.45
C ARG A 287 -13.63 6.26 -1.60
N GLU A 288 -14.87 6.43 -2.00
CA GLU A 288 -16.06 5.84 -1.35
C GLU A 288 -16.13 4.32 -1.46
N SER A 289 -15.38 3.73 -2.38
CA SER A 289 -15.26 2.27 -2.57
C SER A 289 -14.04 1.66 -1.89
N ILE A 290 -13.36 2.44 -1.02
CA ILE A 290 -12.24 1.95 -0.20
C ILE A 290 -12.74 1.73 1.21
N SER A 291 -12.71 0.46 1.65
CA SER A 291 -13.06 0.05 3.02
C SER A 291 -11.78 -0.36 3.75
N ILE A 292 -11.61 0.13 4.97
CA ILE A 292 -10.52 -0.27 5.87
C ILE A 292 -11.16 -0.66 7.20
N ALA A 293 -11.06 -1.93 7.56
CA ALA A 293 -11.67 -2.47 8.77
C ALA A 293 -10.69 -3.34 9.56
N THR A 294 -10.94 -3.50 10.85
CA THR A 294 -10.23 -4.54 11.64
C THR A 294 -10.95 -5.86 11.47
N MET A 295 -10.19 -6.95 11.34
CA MET A 295 -10.71 -8.30 11.45
C MET A 295 -11.57 -8.43 12.72
N PRO A 296 -12.83 -8.87 12.64
CA PRO A 296 -13.61 -9.14 13.82
C PRO A 296 -12.93 -10.20 14.70
N TRP A 297 -12.80 -9.90 15.98
CA TRP A 297 -12.02 -10.71 16.92
C TRP A 297 -12.75 -10.88 18.24
N GLU A 298 -12.31 -11.86 19.05
CA GLU A 298 -12.70 -12.06 20.44
C GLU A 298 -11.45 -12.40 21.28
N PRO A 299 -11.47 -12.16 22.60
CA PRO A 299 -10.36 -12.55 23.46
C PRO A 299 -10.12 -14.06 23.42
N ASP A 300 -8.83 -14.46 23.40
CA ASP A 300 -8.49 -15.88 23.54
C ASP A 300 -8.89 -16.42 24.91
N TYR A 301 -9.42 -17.64 24.93
CA TYR A 301 -9.89 -18.30 26.15
C TYR A 301 -8.77 -18.53 27.17
N PHE A 302 -7.56 -18.83 26.71
CA PHE A 302 -6.42 -19.17 27.57
C PHE A 302 -5.59 -17.96 27.99
N ASP A 303 -5.54 -16.93 27.17
CA ASP A 303 -4.82 -15.66 27.45
C ASP A 303 -5.65 -14.46 26.97
N PRO A 304 -6.39 -13.80 27.86
CA PRO A 304 -7.22 -12.65 27.50
C PRO A 304 -6.45 -11.46 26.91
N ASN A 305 -5.12 -11.45 26.98
CA ASN A 305 -4.28 -10.45 26.29
C ASN A 305 -4.02 -10.82 24.84
N ARG A 306 -4.54 -11.95 24.36
CA ARG A 306 -4.48 -12.42 22.98
C ARG A 306 -5.87 -12.38 22.38
N VAL A 307 -5.92 -12.44 21.07
CA VAL A 307 -7.17 -12.45 20.32
C VAL A 307 -7.22 -13.62 19.35
N VAL A 308 -8.44 -14.07 19.10
CA VAL A 308 -8.76 -15.06 18.06
C VAL A 308 -9.78 -14.46 17.10
N PRO A 309 -9.85 -14.91 15.84
CA PRO A 309 -10.91 -14.46 14.93
C PRO A 309 -12.27 -14.88 15.50
N SER A 310 -13.23 -13.97 15.50
CA SER A 310 -14.62 -14.29 15.82
C SER A 310 -15.34 -14.94 14.64
N ALA A 311 -16.54 -15.47 14.85
CA ALA A 311 -17.35 -16.04 13.76
C ALA A 311 -17.60 -15.02 12.62
N ALA A 312 -17.72 -13.73 12.92
CA ALA A 312 -17.89 -12.68 11.91
C ALA A 312 -16.62 -12.47 11.05
N ALA A 313 -15.44 -12.87 11.52
CA ALA A 313 -14.22 -12.81 10.71
C ALA A 313 -14.28 -13.79 9.53
N GLU A 314 -14.86 -14.97 9.72
CA GLU A 314 -15.04 -15.94 8.64
C GLU A 314 -15.89 -15.36 7.50
N GLU A 315 -16.99 -14.64 7.83
CA GLU A 315 -17.84 -14.00 6.83
C GLU A 315 -17.05 -12.95 6.00
N VAL A 316 -16.19 -12.15 6.66
CA VAL A 316 -15.34 -11.18 6.00
C VAL A 316 -14.39 -11.87 5.05
N PHE A 317 -13.67 -12.89 5.48
CA PHE A 317 -12.69 -13.59 4.67
C PHE A 317 -13.31 -14.37 3.51
N VAL A 318 -14.48 -15.00 3.73
CA VAL A 318 -15.23 -15.68 2.67
C VAL A 318 -15.66 -14.70 1.58
N ALA A 319 -16.08 -13.48 1.96
CA ALA A 319 -16.43 -12.44 0.98
C ALA A 319 -15.20 -12.05 0.14
N LEU A 320 -14.04 -11.81 0.77
CA LEU A 320 -12.80 -11.50 0.04
C LEU A 320 -12.39 -12.65 -0.90
N ALA A 321 -12.46 -13.90 -0.43
CA ALA A 321 -12.13 -15.08 -1.24
C ALA A 321 -13.04 -15.25 -2.47
N ARG A 322 -14.23 -14.65 -2.46
CA ARG A 322 -15.21 -14.68 -3.56
C ARG A 322 -15.25 -13.42 -4.40
N ASP A 323 -14.36 -12.46 -4.15
CA ASP A 323 -14.41 -11.10 -4.75
C ASP A 323 -15.75 -10.38 -4.47
N GLU A 324 -16.34 -10.64 -3.30
CA GLU A 324 -17.56 -9.96 -2.82
C GLU A 324 -17.18 -8.85 -1.83
N PRO A 325 -18.00 -7.79 -1.70
CA PRO A 325 -17.76 -6.75 -0.69
C PRO A 325 -17.69 -7.34 0.73
N ALA A 326 -16.63 -7.02 1.45
CA ALA A 326 -16.51 -7.47 2.83
C ALA A 326 -17.64 -6.88 3.69
N PRO A 327 -18.36 -7.68 4.49
CA PRO A 327 -19.29 -7.16 5.47
C PRO A 327 -18.50 -6.35 6.52
N GLY A 328 -18.85 -5.11 6.72
CA GLY A 328 -18.15 -4.25 7.68
C GLY A 328 -18.84 -2.91 7.86
N PRO A 329 -18.41 -2.10 8.82
CA PRO A 329 -18.93 -0.75 8.96
C PRO A 329 -18.65 0.01 7.67
N ALA A 330 -19.73 0.42 7.01
CA ALA A 330 -19.69 1.22 5.77
C ALA A 330 -19.13 2.64 5.96
N ALA A 331 -18.75 3.01 7.18
CA ALA A 331 -18.17 4.30 7.50
C ALA A 331 -16.80 4.09 8.17
N PRO A 332 -15.78 4.89 7.78
CA PRO A 332 -14.57 4.99 8.57
C PRO A 332 -14.95 5.34 10.01
N PRO A 333 -14.16 4.88 11.02
CA PRO A 333 -14.27 5.46 12.35
C PRO A 333 -14.23 6.98 12.16
N PRO A 334 -15.04 7.76 12.90
CA PRO A 334 -15.03 9.20 12.72
C PRO A 334 -13.58 9.63 12.78
N VAL A 335 -13.07 10.16 11.67
CA VAL A 335 -11.77 10.84 11.66
C VAL A 335 -11.93 11.86 12.76
N ILE A 336 -11.21 11.67 13.86
CA ILE A 336 -11.29 12.60 14.99
C ILE A 336 -10.90 13.94 14.37
N GLY A 337 -11.90 14.82 14.10
CA GLY A 337 -11.73 16.04 13.34
C GLY A 337 -12.00 15.93 11.83
N ALA A 338 -13.18 15.47 11.43
CA ALA A 338 -13.63 15.68 10.06
C ALA A 338 -13.60 17.20 9.75
N TYR A 339 -12.78 17.59 8.77
CA TYR A 339 -12.75 18.94 8.27
C TYR A 339 -14.18 19.42 7.99
N GLY A 340 -14.62 20.37 8.82
CA GLY A 340 -15.79 21.13 8.44
C GLY A 340 -15.51 21.73 7.07
N THR A 341 -16.37 21.44 6.10
CA THR A 341 -16.37 22.12 4.82
C THR A 341 -16.41 23.61 5.10
N VAL A 342 -15.28 24.29 4.93
CA VAL A 342 -15.26 25.75 4.88
C VAL A 342 -16.00 26.11 3.62
N SER A 343 -17.23 26.59 3.82
CA SER A 343 -18.10 27.19 2.80
C SER A 343 -17.48 28.45 2.20
#